data_06c4d0d6cc7f9a5ae081714eaa54b697
#
_entry.id   06c4d0d6cc7f9a5ae081714eaa54b697
#
_cell.length_a   1.000
_cell.length_b   1.000
_cell.length_c   1.000
_cell.angle_alpha   90.00
_cell.angle_beta   90.00
_cell.angle_gamma   90.00
#
_symmetry.space_group_name_H-M   'P 1'
#
loop_
_entity.id
_entity.type
_entity.pdbx_description
1 polymer ?
#
loop_
_entity_poly.entity_id
_entity_poly.type
_entity_poly.pdbx_seq_one_letter_code
_entity_poly.pdbx_strand_id
1 'polypeptide(L)'
;MTDQEFTVSVLIPCYNEIDTVENVIARVRAVPVKTEIILVDDCSRDGTRDLLKKIAAEDPSLKIYFHEVNRGKGAAIRTALAQATGDVVLVQDADMEYDPMEYPGLLEPILQGVADVVYGSRFLGGPHRVLFFWHQLGNQTLTLLSNILTNLNLTDMETGYKVFRREVIQRMRLTTDRFGFEPEVTARVAQMRARIFEVPISYWGRDYDAGKKITWRDGVAALWFIFKFNLLDRMPPSERVKPSEASWVRLDDRTVRTKH
;
A
#
# COMPACT_ATOMS: atom_id res chain seq x y z
N MET A 1 -29.71 12.27 4.55
CA MET A 1 -28.26 12.06 4.46
C MET A 1 -28.11 10.85 3.54
N THR A 2 -27.57 11.04 2.37
CA THR A 2 -27.33 9.96 1.40
C THR A 2 -26.38 8.96 2.02
N ASP A 3 -26.77 7.68 2.11
CA ASP A 3 -25.91 6.54 2.44
C ASP A 3 -24.81 6.47 1.36
N GLN A 4 -23.76 7.27 1.54
CA GLN A 4 -22.60 7.19 0.69
C GLN A 4 -21.83 5.94 1.13
N GLU A 5 -21.96 4.91 0.34
CA GLU A 5 -21.36 3.61 0.60
C GLU A 5 -19.83 3.77 0.57
N PHE A 6 -19.16 3.47 1.68
CA PHE A 6 -17.71 3.57 1.83
C PHE A 6 -16.98 2.72 0.77
N THR A 7 -16.09 3.33 0.03
CA THR A 7 -15.39 2.69 -1.10
C THR A 7 -13.87 2.72 -0.90
N VAL A 8 -13.21 1.60 -1.16
CA VAL A 8 -11.75 1.46 -1.11
C VAL A 8 -11.18 1.42 -2.53
N SER A 9 -10.34 2.39 -2.89
CA SER A 9 -9.52 2.32 -4.11
C SER A 9 -8.31 1.43 -3.86
N VAL A 10 -8.28 0.28 -4.50
CA VAL A 10 -7.19 -0.69 -4.43
C VAL A 10 -6.24 -0.45 -5.59
N LEU A 11 -5.03 0.02 -5.29
CA LEU A 11 -3.98 0.30 -6.27
C LEU A 11 -3.11 -0.94 -6.46
N ILE A 12 -3.10 -1.51 -7.66
CA ILE A 12 -2.35 -2.73 -7.98
C ILE A 12 -1.25 -2.42 -9.00
N PRO A 13 -0.02 -2.11 -8.56
CA PRO A 13 1.13 -2.05 -9.46
C PRO A 13 1.49 -3.46 -9.93
N CYS A 14 1.60 -3.66 -11.24
CA CYS A 14 1.82 -4.98 -11.83
C CYS A 14 3.00 -4.95 -12.82
N TYR A 15 3.93 -5.89 -12.67
CA TYR A 15 5.03 -6.08 -13.62
C TYR A 15 5.48 -7.54 -13.64
N ASN A 16 5.27 -8.24 -14.77
CA ASN A 16 5.58 -9.66 -14.94
C ASN A 16 4.96 -10.55 -13.84
N GLU A 17 3.63 -10.62 -13.83
CA GLU A 17 2.85 -11.38 -12.84
C GLU A 17 1.75 -12.20 -13.54
N ILE A 18 2.11 -12.87 -14.66
CA ILE A 18 1.17 -13.65 -15.48
C ILE A 18 0.46 -14.75 -14.66
N ASP A 19 1.17 -15.36 -13.72
CA ASP A 19 0.66 -16.50 -12.94
C ASP A 19 -0.20 -16.07 -11.74
N THR A 20 -0.18 -14.79 -11.35
CA THR A 20 -0.78 -14.34 -10.07
C THR A 20 -1.85 -13.27 -10.24
N VAL A 21 -1.77 -12.43 -11.28
CA VAL A 21 -2.60 -11.23 -11.40
C VAL A 21 -4.11 -11.51 -11.45
N GLU A 22 -4.56 -12.57 -12.13
CA GLU A 22 -5.98 -12.96 -12.15
C GLU A 22 -6.46 -13.36 -10.75
N ASN A 23 -5.66 -14.14 -10.04
CA ASN A 23 -5.97 -14.57 -8.69
C ASN A 23 -6.05 -13.37 -7.73
N VAL A 24 -5.14 -12.40 -7.84
CA VAL A 24 -5.19 -11.17 -7.03
C VAL A 24 -6.48 -10.41 -7.30
N ILE A 25 -6.84 -10.18 -8.57
CA ILE A 25 -8.10 -9.51 -8.95
C ILE A 25 -9.31 -10.24 -8.34
N ALA A 26 -9.36 -11.57 -8.49
CA ALA A 26 -10.47 -12.39 -7.98
C ALA A 26 -10.57 -12.30 -6.44
N ARG A 27 -9.44 -12.36 -5.73
CA ARG A 27 -9.42 -12.26 -4.26
C ARG A 27 -9.81 -10.86 -3.78
N VAL A 28 -9.35 -9.79 -4.44
CA VAL A 28 -9.75 -8.42 -4.12
C VAL A 28 -11.25 -8.22 -4.31
N ARG A 29 -11.86 -8.84 -5.31
CA ARG A 29 -13.32 -8.81 -5.51
C ARG A 29 -14.12 -9.59 -4.47
N ALA A 30 -13.51 -10.61 -3.89
CA ALA A 30 -14.16 -11.45 -2.89
C ALA A 30 -14.19 -10.83 -1.48
N VAL A 31 -13.47 -9.71 -1.24
CA VAL A 31 -13.47 -9.07 0.07
C VAL A 31 -14.85 -8.48 0.40
N PRO A 32 -15.29 -8.50 1.67
CA PRO A 32 -16.59 -8.02 2.09
C PRO A 32 -16.64 -6.47 2.25
N VAL A 33 -15.98 -5.75 1.33
CA VAL A 33 -16.01 -4.28 1.26
C VAL A 33 -16.10 -3.85 -0.20
N LYS A 34 -16.71 -2.70 -0.44
CA LYS A 34 -16.77 -2.15 -1.81
C LYS A 34 -15.42 -1.67 -2.26
N THR A 35 -14.93 -2.23 -3.36
CA THR A 35 -13.62 -1.91 -3.92
C THR A 35 -13.73 -1.26 -5.30
N GLU A 36 -12.87 -0.29 -5.54
CA GLU A 36 -12.53 0.26 -6.86
C GLU A 36 -11.13 -0.26 -7.21
N ILE A 37 -11.02 -1.21 -8.12
CA ILE A 37 -9.75 -1.80 -8.50
C ILE A 37 -9.09 -0.97 -9.60
N ILE A 38 -7.86 -0.48 -9.34
CA ILE A 38 -7.06 0.31 -10.28
C ILE A 38 -5.72 -0.38 -10.46
N LEU A 39 -5.54 -1.02 -11.59
CA LEU A 39 -4.35 -1.80 -11.93
C LEU A 39 -3.50 -1.05 -12.95
N VAL A 40 -2.19 -1.02 -12.74
CA VAL A 40 -1.23 -0.42 -13.69
C VAL A 40 -0.19 -1.45 -14.10
N ASP A 41 -0.23 -1.85 -15.36
CA ASP A 41 0.83 -2.66 -15.98
C ASP A 41 2.05 -1.80 -16.28
N ASP A 42 3.15 -2.06 -15.62
CA ASP A 42 4.40 -1.33 -15.78
C ASP A 42 5.28 -1.91 -16.91
N CYS A 43 4.70 -2.09 -18.10
CA CYS A 43 5.36 -2.63 -19.30
C CYS A 43 5.84 -4.08 -19.12
N SER A 44 4.93 -4.98 -18.71
CA SER A 44 5.20 -6.43 -18.60
C SER A 44 5.56 -7.07 -19.95
N ARG A 45 6.38 -8.14 -19.89
CA ARG A 45 6.94 -8.83 -21.06
C ARG A 45 6.73 -10.35 -21.03
N ASP A 46 6.08 -10.88 -20.01
CA ASP A 46 5.83 -12.29 -19.76
C ASP A 46 4.45 -12.79 -20.23
N GLY A 47 3.66 -11.92 -20.87
CA GLY A 47 2.27 -12.18 -21.26
C GLY A 47 1.24 -11.51 -20.37
N THR A 48 1.62 -11.01 -19.19
CA THR A 48 0.71 -10.30 -18.25
C THR A 48 -0.06 -9.18 -18.97
N ARG A 49 0.63 -8.38 -19.80
CA ARG A 49 0.01 -7.25 -20.53
C ARG A 49 -1.13 -7.67 -21.43
N ASP A 50 -0.95 -8.76 -22.18
CA ASP A 50 -1.96 -9.25 -23.12
C ASP A 50 -3.14 -9.87 -22.37
N LEU A 51 -2.89 -10.56 -21.27
CA LEU A 51 -3.91 -11.05 -20.35
C LEU A 51 -4.73 -9.87 -19.80
N LEU A 52 -4.09 -8.81 -19.30
CA LEU A 52 -4.77 -7.64 -18.76
C LEU A 52 -5.59 -6.87 -19.79
N LYS A 53 -5.16 -6.81 -21.05
CA LYS A 53 -5.96 -6.24 -22.14
C LYS A 53 -7.23 -7.05 -22.39
N LYS A 54 -7.14 -8.38 -22.34
CA LYS A 54 -8.30 -9.27 -22.47
C LYS A 54 -9.27 -9.05 -21.29
N ILE A 55 -8.77 -9.04 -20.07
CA ILE A 55 -9.59 -8.78 -18.87
C ILE A 55 -10.28 -7.40 -18.97
N ALA A 56 -9.55 -6.35 -19.39
CA ALA A 56 -10.13 -5.01 -19.55
C ALA A 56 -11.26 -4.96 -20.59
N ALA A 57 -11.17 -5.76 -21.65
CA ALA A 57 -12.21 -5.85 -22.68
C ALA A 57 -13.44 -6.61 -22.20
N GLU A 58 -13.26 -7.62 -21.35
CA GLU A 58 -14.33 -8.45 -20.78
C GLU A 58 -15.03 -7.79 -19.58
N ASP A 59 -14.28 -6.95 -18.83
CA ASP A 59 -14.76 -6.31 -17.61
C ASP A 59 -14.43 -4.81 -17.52
N PRO A 60 -15.32 -3.95 -18.02
CA PRO A 60 -15.13 -2.49 -17.98
C PRO A 60 -15.16 -1.88 -16.56
N SER A 61 -15.53 -2.65 -15.53
CA SER A 61 -15.52 -2.17 -14.14
C SER A 61 -14.11 -2.06 -13.56
N LEU A 62 -13.14 -2.77 -14.14
CA LEU A 62 -11.74 -2.69 -13.80
C LEU A 62 -11.07 -1.50 -14.50
N LYS A 63 -10.44 -0.64 -13.72
CA LYS A 63 -9.62 0.44 -14.26
C LYS A 63 -8.19 -0.09 -14.51
N ILE A 64 -7.86 -0.42 -15.76
CA ILE A 64 -6.54 -0.95 -16.11
C ILE A 64 -5.79 0.06 -16.99
N TYR A 65 -4.58 0.41 -16.59
CA TYR A 65 -3.69 1.34 -17.29
C TYR A 65 -2.38 0.67 -17.67
N PHE A 66 -1.74 1.15 -18.74
CA PHE A 66 -0.55 0.54 -19.32
C PHE A 66 0.55 1.58 -19.50
N HIS A 67 1.71 1.37 -18.89
CA HIS A 67 2.90 2.16 -19.17
C HIS A 67 3.58 1.69 -20.45
N GLU A 68 4.08 2.60 -21.27
CA GLU A 68 4.81 2.28 -22.50
C GLU A 68 6.24 1.79 -22.24
N VAL A 69 6.81 2.17 -21.11
CA VAL A 69 8.12 1.73 -20.63
C VAL A 69 8.05 1.38 -19.16
N ASN A 70 8.91 0.47 -18.69
CA ASN A 70 9.01 0.15 -17.28
C ASN A 70 9.51 1.37 -16.49
N ARG A 71 8.67 1.91 -15.63
CA ARG A 71 8.94 3.08 -14.78
C ARG A 71 9.14 2.74 -13.33
N GLY A 72 8.73 1.54 -12.91
CA GLY A 72 8.85 1.01 -11.55
C GLY A 72 7.59 1.18 -10.69
N LYS A 73 7.58 0.45 -9.55
CA LYS A 73 6.43 0.32 -8.63
C LYS A 73 5.87 1.69 -8.21
N GLY A 74 6.73 2.62 -7.79
CA GLY A 74 6.29 3.94 -7.33
C GLY A 74 5.59 4.75 -8.43
N ALA A 75 6.08 4.68 -9.68
CA ALA A 75 5.43 5.32 -10.82
C ALA A 75 4.06 4.69 -11.12
N ALA A 76 3.94 3.37 -11.06
CA ALA A 76 2.69 2.66 -11.23
C ALA A 76 1.67 3.03 -10.14
N ILE A 77 2.10 3.10 -8.87
CA ILE A 77 1.25 3.56 -7.77
C ILE A 77 0.77 5.00 -8.00
N ARG A 78 1.65 5.94 -8.42
CA ARG A 78 1.24 7.32 -8.71
C ARG A 78 0.23 7.41 -9.86
N THR A 79 0.42 6.60 -10.92
CA THR A 79 -0.54 6.52 -12.02
C THR A 79 -1.90 6.02 -11.53
N ALA A 80 -1.93 4.97 -10.72
CA ALA A 80 -3.15 4.45 -10.12
C ALA A 80 -3.81 5.46 -9.17
N LEU A 81 -3.01 6.12 -8.31
CA LEU A 81 -3.49 7.11 -7.33
C LEU A 81 -4.20 8.29 -8.00
N ALA A 82 -3.73 8.73 -9.16
CA ALA A 82 -4.37 9.81 -9.93
C ALA A 82 -5.79 9.45 -10.40
N GLN A 83 -6.15 8.17 -10.40
CA GLN A 83 -7.45 7.65 -10.81
C GLN A 83 -8.34 7.22 -9.63
N ALA A 84 -7.80 7.27 -8.40
CA ALA A 84 -8.50 6.83 -7.20
C ALA A 84 -9.60 7.80 -6.79
N THR A 85 -10.83 7.28 -6.65
CA THR A 85 -12.02 8.06 -6.28
C THR A 85 -12.65 7.59 -4.96
N GLY A 86 -12.26 6.44 -4.43
CA GLY A 86 -12.75 5.91 -3.15
C GLY A 86 -12.36 6.77 -1.95
N ASP A 87 -12.95 6.51 -0.80
CA ASP A 87 -12.72 7.25 0.44
C ASP A 87 -11.35 6.95 1.06
N VAL A 88 -10.89 5.73 0.82
CA VAL A 88 -9.61 5.19 1.28
C VAL A 88 -8.85 4.61 0.09
N VAL A 89 -7.53 4.70 0.15
CA VAL A 89 -6.61 4.13 -0.82
C VAL A 89 -5.80 3.02 -0.15
N LEU A 90 -5.75 1.85 -0.76
CA LEU A 90 -4.98 0.70 -0.31
C LEU A 90 -4.04 0.25 -1.43
N VAL A 91 -2.78 -0.01 -1.10
CA VAL A 91 -1.81 -0.58 -2.04
C VAL A 91 -1.80 -2.09 -1.88
N GLN A 92 -2.02 -2.81 -2.99
CA GLN A 92 -1.98 -4.27 -3.09
C GLN A 92 -0.93 -4.70 -4.11
N ASP A 93 0.06 -5.46 -3.68
CA ASP A 93 1.03 -6.05 -4.61
C ASP A 93 0.37 -7.18 -5.43
N ALA A 94 0.79 -7.31 -6.70
CA ALA A 94 0.19 -8.28 -7.64
C ALA A 94 0.73 -9.71 -7.48
N ASP A 95 1.53 -9.98 -6.45
CA ASP A 95 2.35 -11.19 -6.30
C ASP A 95 1.78 -12.26 -5.34
N MET A 96 0.61 -12.06 -4.77
CA MET A 96 -0.04 -12.97 -3.81
C MET A 96 0.72 -13.18 -2.48
N GLU A 97 1.73 -12.36 -2.18
CA GLU A 97 2.42 -12.44 -0.88
C GLU A 97 1.56 -11.96 0.28
N TYR A 98 0.54 -11.11 -0.01
CA TYR A 98 -0.42 -10.56 0.95
C TYR A 98 -1.84 -11.04 0.66
N ASP A 99 -2.64 -11.24 1.71
CA ASP A 99 -4.01 -11.71 1.60
C ASP A 99 -5.04 -10.57 1.60
N PRO A 100 -5.79 -10.34 0.50
CA PRO A 100 -6.85 -9.35 0.49
C PRO A 100 -7.95 -9.55 1.55
N MET A 101 -8.14 -10.77 2.05
CA MET A 101 -9.11 -11.02 3.12
C MET A 101 -8.79 -10.32 4.44
N GLU A 102 -7.58 -9.74 4.58
CA GLU A 102 -7.18 -8.93 5.72
C GLU A 102 -7.58 -7.45 5.62
N TYR A 103 -8.17 -7.01 4.49
CA TYR A 103 -8.62 -5.62 4.33
C TYR A 103 -9.51 -5.11 5.46
N PRO A 104 -10.50 -5.87 5.99
CA PRO A 104 -11.31 -5.39 7.09
C PRO A 104 -10.49 -4.95 8.31
N GLY A 105 -9.47 -5.74 8.69
CA GLY A 105 -8.59 -5.40 9.80
C GLY A 105 -7.72 -4.17 9.52
N LEU A 106 -7.23 -4.03 8.28
CA LEU A 106 -6.45 -2.86 7.84
C LEU A 106 -7.29 -1.58 7.80
N LEU A 107 -8.59 -1.68 7.49
CA LEU A 107 -9.49 -0.54 7.37
C LEU A 107 -10.06 -0.09 8.72
N GLU A 108 -10.15 -1.00 9.69
CA GLU A 108 -10.82 -0.74 10.96
C GLU A 108 -10.35 0.51 11.70
N PRO A 109 -9.02 0.79 11.88
CA PRO A 109 -8.58 2.00 12.57
C PRO A 109 -8.97 3.30 11.85
N ILE A 110 -9.07 3.27 10.51
CA ILE A 110 -9.54 4.43 9.72
C ILE A 110 -11.05 4.60 9.89
N LEU A 111 -11.82 3.52 9.82
CA LEU A 111 -13.28 3.54 10.01
C LEU A 111 -13.67 4.00 11.41
N GLN A 112 -12.89 3.63 12.43
CA GLN A 112 -13.05 4.13 13.81
C GLN A 112 -12.63 5.60 13.98
N GLY A 113 -12.05 6.22 12.95
CA GLY A 113 -11.59 7.61 13.00
C GLY A 113 -10.35 7.83 13.86
N VAL A 114 -9.63 6.77 14.27
CA VAL A 114 -8.42 6.88 15.12
C VAL A 114 -7.13 6.94 14.30
N ALA A 115 -7.16 6.50 13.03
CA ALA A 115 -6.02 6.53 12.12
C ALA A 115 -6.28 7.36 10.86
N ASP A 116 -5.23 7.93 10.31
CA ASP A 116 -5.18 8.55 8.98
C ASP A 116 -4.46 7.62 7.99
N VAL A 117 -3.55 6.79 8.51
CA VAL A 117 -2.74 5.83 7.77
C VAL A 117 -2.60 4.55 8.58
N VAL A 118 -2.69 3.39 7.91
CA VAL A 118 -2.47 2.08 8.54
C VAL A 118 -1.42 1.31 7.75
N TYR A 119 -0.48 0.71 8.47
CA TYR A 119 0.54 -0.19 7.94
C TYR A 119 0.21 -1.61 8.37
N GLY A 120 0.22 -2.55 7.42
CA GLY A 120 0.17 -3.96 7.74
C GLY A 120 1.59 -4.45 8.08
N SER A 121 1.83 -4.86 9.33
CA SER A 121 3.16 -5.33 9.75
C SER A 121 3.26 -6.85 9.70
N ARG A 122 4.32 -7.35 9.09
CA ARG A 122 4.70 -8.76 9.05
C ARG A 122 5.33 -9.24 10.37
N PHE A 123 5.65 -8.30 11.27
CA PHE A 123 6.41 -8.57 12.50
C PHE A 123 5.61 -8.34 13.79
N LEU A 124 4.37 -7.86 13.72
CA LEU A 124 3.50 -7.66 14.89
C LEU A 124 2.80 -8.93 15.39
N GLY A 125 3.10 -10.10 14.83
CA GLY A 125 2.62 -11.36 15.38
C GLY A 125 1.52 -12.09 14.60
N GLY A 126 1.30 -11.80 13.33
CA GLY A 126 0.47 -12.63 12.44
C GLY A 126 1.20 -13.90 11.99
N PRO A 127 0.50 -14.89 11.42
CA PRO A 127 1.14 -16.02 10.76
C PRO A 127 2.03 -15.54 9.62
N HIS A 128 3.28 -15.95 9.59
CA HIS A 128 4.20 -15.62 8.52
C HIS A 128 5.11 -16.80 8.17
N ARG A 129 5.47 -16.89 6.91
CA ARG A 129 6.46 -17.85 6.45
C ARG A 129 7.83 -17.46 6.99
N VAL A 130 8.51 -18.40 7.65
CA VAL A 130 9.90 -18.20 8.07
C VAL A 130 10.80 -18.20 6.84
N LEU A 131 11.43 -17.08 6.56
CA LEU A 131 12.31 -16.87 5.41
C LEU A 131 13.75 -16.56 5.85
N PHE A 132 14.49 -15.89 4.99
CA PHE A 132 15.92 -15.66 5.13
C PHE A 132 16.26 -14.66 6.24
N PHE A 133 17.12 -15.06 7.15
CA PHE A 133 17.61 -14.24 8.26
C PHE A 133 18.17 -12.87 7.81
N TRP A 134 19.00 -12.86 6.76
CA TRP A 134 19.61 -11.61 6.27
C TRP A 134 18.61 -10.62 5.69
N HIS A 135 17.51 -11.10 5.09
CA HIS A 135 16.44 -10.24 4.62
C HIS A 135 15.67 -9.59 5.77
N GLN A 136 15.41 -10.36 6.82
CA GLN A 136 14.77 -9.83 8.02
C GLN A 136 15.67 -8.80 8.71
N LEU A 137 16.95 -9.08 8.87
CA LEU A 137 17.93 -8.16 9.45
C LEU A 137 18.04 -6.86 8.62
N GLY A 138 18.11 -6.98 7.30
CA GLY A 138 18.10 -5.83 6.39
C GLY A 138 16.85 -4.96 6.56
N ASN A 139 15.68 -5.58 6.56
CA ASN A 139 14.41 -4.87 6.76
C ASN A 139 14.34 -4.19 8.13
N GLN A 140 14.73 -4.87 9.20
CA GLN A 140 14.78 -4.29 10.55
C GLN A 140 15.75 -3.11 10.62
N THR A 141 16.91 -3.20 9.94
CA THR A 141 17.89 -2.10 9.88
C THR A 141 17.31 -0.89 9.15
N LEU A 142 16.66 -1.07 8.00
CA LEU A 142 15.99 0.00 7.25
C LEU A 142 14.88 0.65 8.09
N THR A 143 14.05 -0.18 8.74
CA THR A 143 12.98 0.29 9.63
C THR A 143 13.54 1.09 10.82
N LEU A 144 14.61 0.60 11.46
CA LEU A 144 15.26 1.31 12.56
C LEU A 144 15.79 2.69 12.13
N LEU A 145 16.49 2.77 11.00
CA LEU A 145 17.01 4.03 10.47
C LEU A 145 15.89 5.01 10.10
N SER A 146 14.82 4.50 9.48
CA SER A 146 13.62 5.28 9.21
C SER A 146 13.00 5.82 10.52
N ASN A 147 12.84 4.98 11.53
CA ASN A 147 12.29 5.37 12.83
C ASN A 147 13.11 6.47 13.52
N ILE A 148 14.44 6.37 13.49
CA ILE A 148 15.33 7.39 14.06
C ILE A 148 15.11 8.75 13.39
N LEU A 149 14.97 8.78 12.06
CA LEU A 149 14.85 10.04 11.32
C LEU A 149 13.43 10.61 11.29
N THR A 150 12.41 9.76 11.41
CA THR A 150 10.99 10.16 11.42
C THR A 150 10.44 10.38 12.83
N ASN A 151 11.13 9.89 13.86
CA ASN A 151 10.65 9.79 15.24
C ASN A 151 9.37 8.95 15.34
N LEU A 152 9.28 7.87 14.55
CA LEU A 152 8.24 6.86 14.62
C LEU A 152 8.77 5.60 15.33
N ASN A 153 7.90 4.67 15.63
CA ASN A 153 8.24 3.37 16.21
C ASN A 153 7.61 2.21 15.43
N LEU A 154 7.65 2.30 14.10
CA LEU A 154 7.16 1.25 13.21
C LEU A 154 7.94 -0.04 13.41
N THR A 155 7.26 -1.18 13.23
CA THR A 155 7.89 -2.49 13.23
C THR A 155 8.25 -2.96 11.82
N ASP A 156 7.56 -2.43 10.78
CA ASP A 156 7.75 -2.82 9.39
C ASP A 156 7.52 -1.65 8.40
N MET A 157 8.56 -0.86 8.16
CA MET A 157 8.49 0.25 7.21
C MET A 157 8.35 -0.22 5.75
N GLU A 158 8.98 -1.34 5.40
CA GLU A 158 9.05 -1.89 4.04
C GLU A 158 7.83 -2.73 3.63
N THR A 159 6.80 -2.84 4.48
CA THR A 159 5.57 -3.58 4.15
C THR A 159 4.91 -3.04 2.87
N GLY A 160 4.39 -3.93 2.02
CA GLY A 160 3.58 -3.54 0.86
C GLY A 160 2.19 -3.03 1.27
N TYR A 161 1.60 -3.61 2.32
CA TYR A 161 0.28 -3.19 2.79
C TYR A 161 0.32 -1.85 3.51
N LYS A 162 -0.12 -0.83 2.80
CA LYS A 162 -0.32 0.52 3.32
C LYS A 162 -1.69 1.02 2.91
N VAL A 163 -2.42 1.53 3.89
CA VAL A 163 -3.78 2.06 3.73
C VAL A 163 -3.78 3.52 4.17
N PHE A 164 -4.42 4.35 3.38
CA PHE A 164 -4.46 5.80 3.58
C PHE A 164 -5.87 6.33 3.43
N ARG A 165 -6.23 7.31 4.22
CA ARG A 165 -7.31 8.20 3.83
C ARG A 165 -6.93 8.87 2.51
N ARG A 166 -7.85 8.89 1.54
CA ARG A 166 -7.55 9.45 0.21
C ARG A 166 -7.02 10.88 0.27
N GLU A 167 -7.63 11.73 1.07
CA GLU A 167 -7.22 13.12 1.26
C GLU A 167 -5.79 13.27 1.79
N VAL A 168 -5.29 12.30 2.56
CA VAL A 168 -3.91 12.30 3.10
C VAL A 168 -2.92 11.95 2.00
N ILE A 169 -3.12 10.83 1.30
CA ILE A 169 -2.16 10.40 0.27
C ILE A 169 -2.16 11.32 -0.95
N GLN A 170 -3.29 11.92 -1.32
CA GLN A 170 -3.38 12.87 -2.44
C GLN A 170 -2.63 14.18 -2.20
N ARG A 171 -2.40 14.57 -0.94
CA ARG A 171 -1.55 15.72 -0.59
C ARG A 171 -0.06 15.38 -0.62
N MET A 172 0.30 14.09 -0.63
CA MET A 172 1.70 13.70 -0.66
C MET A 172 2.32 13.97 -2.02
N ARG A 173 3.43 14.70 -2.02
CA ARG A 173 4.26 14.86 -3.21
C ARG A 173 5.16 13.63 -3.35
N LEU A 174 4.63 12.56 -3.97
CA LEU A 174 5.37 11.33 -4.25
C LEU A 174 6.19 11.51 -5.54
N THR A 175 7.49 11.23 -5.48
CA THR A 175 8.45 11.48 -6.56
C THR A 175 9.22 10.24 -6.99
N THR A 176 9.33 9.20 -6.14
CA THR A 176 10.09 7.99 -6.47
C THR A 176 9.38 7.14 -7.49
N ASP A 177 10.15 6.60 -8.41
CA ASP A 177 9.64 5.75 -9.49
C ASP A 177 9.73 4.25 -9.14
N ARG A 178 10.77 3.82 -8.42
CA ARG A 178 11.05 2.40 -8.15
C ARG A 178 10.79 2.04 -6.68
N PHE A 179 11.65 1.26 -6.07
CA PHE A 179 11.58 0.76 -4.68
C PHE A 179 11.91 1.81 -3.61
N GLY A 180 11.70 3.07 -3.89
CA GLY A 180 11.81 4.17 -2.92
C GLY A 180 10.46 4.63 -2.41
N PHE A 181 9.36 3.99 -2.83
CA PHE A 181 8.01 4.37 -2.43
C PHE A 181 7.80 4.21 -0.92
N GLU A 182 8.20 3.09 -0.34
CA GLU A 182 8.02 2.78 1.07
C GLU A 182 8.76 3.78 1.97
N PRO A 183 10.08 4.07 1.78
CA PRO A 183 10.78 5.13 2.51
C PRO A 183 10.21 6.53 2.28
N GLU A 184 9.85 6.87 1.03
CA GLU A 184 9.29 8.19 0.73
C GLU A 184 7.97 8.40 1.45
N VAL A 185 7.04 7.47 1.30
CA VAL A 185 5.71 7.58 1.91
C VAL A 185 5.81 7.66 3.44
N THR A 186 6.71 6.88 4.05
CA THR A 186 6.92 6.89 5.50
C THR A 186 7.45 8.24 5.99
N ALA A 187 8.42 8.82 5.28
CA ALA A 187 8.90 10.17 5.59
C ALA A 187 7.78 11.22 5.44
N ARG A 188 6.96 11.12 4.37
CA ARG A 188 5.86 12.06 4.12
C ARG A 188 4.78 12.00 5.21
N VAL A 189 4.30 10.79 5.60
CA VAL A 189 3.29 10.67 6.66
C VAL A 189 3.78 11.20 8.00
N ALA A 190 5.06 10.97 8.34
CA ALA A 190 5.69 11.53 9.53
C ALA A 190 5.71 13.07 9.52
N GLN A 191 6.12 13.65 8.38
CA GLN A 191 6.18 15.11 8.20
C GLN A 191 4.79 15.75 8.22
N MET A 192 3.78 15.05 7.71
CA MET A 192 2.38 15.46 7.77
C MET A 192 1.79 15.33 9.17
N ARG A 193 2.48 14.68 10.11
CA ARG A 193 1.97 14.34 11.45
C ARG A 193 0.66 13.56 11.39
N ALA A 194 0.53 12.67 10.40
CA ALA A 194 -0.61 11.78 10.28
C ALA A 194 -0.64 10.79 11.45
N ARG A 195 -1.84 10.40 11.88
CA ARG A 195 -2.02 9.35 12.89
C ARG A 195 -1.83 8.01 12.23
N ILE A 196 -0.75 7.31 12.60
CA ILE A 196 -0.35 6.05 12.01
C ILE A 196 -0.68 4.92 12.98
N PHE A 197 -1.25 3.85 12.44
CA PHE A 197 -1.47 2.59 13.14
C PHE A 197 -0.75 1.46 12.42
N GLU A 198 -0.28 0.46 13.15
CA GLU A 198 0.15 -0.82 12.59
C GLU A 198 -0.83 -1.91 13.02
N VAL A 199 -1.15 -2.81 12.09
CA VAL A 199 -1.93 -4.01 12.37
C VAL A 199 -1.17 -5.24 11.90
N PRO A 200 -1.26 -6.38 12.59
CA PRO A 200 -0.61 -7.61 12.17
C PRO A 200 -1.23 -8.12 10.87
N ILE A 201 -0.40 -8.63 9.96
CA ILE A 201 -0.82 -9.29 8.74
C ILE A 201 -0.11 -10.62 8.54
N SER A 202 -0.72 -11.50 7.74
CA SER A 202 -0.08 -12.71 7.24
C SER A 202 0.86 -12.38 6.08
N TYR A 203 1.93 -13.16 5.93
CA TYR A 203 2.88 -12.96 4.86
C TYR A 203 3.37 -14.29 4.28
N TRP A 204 3.17 -14.46 2.97
CA TRP A 204 3.52 -15.67 2.22
C TRP A 204 4.67 -15.39 1.23
N GLY A 205 5.78 -14.87 1.75
CA GLY A 205 6.91 -14.43 0.93
C GLY A 205 7.40 -15.50 -0.07
N ARG A 206 7.74 -15.06 -1.28
CA ARG A 206 8.29 -15.93 -2.33
C ARG A 206 9.77 -16.22 -2.11
N ASP A 207 10.21 -17.41 -2.52
CA ASP A 207 11.62 -17.74 -2.65
C ASP A 207 12.21 -17.14 -3.94
N TYR A 208 13.53 -17.17 -4.07
CA TYR A 208 14.21 -16.69 -5.29
C TYR A 208 13.79 -17.49 -6.53
N ASP A 209 13.56 -18.80 -6.39
CA ASP A 209 13.08 -19.68 -7.48
C ASP A 209 11.64 -19.32 -7.90
N ALA A 210 10.86 -18.70 -7.04
CA ALA A 210 9.50 -18.20 -7.30
C ALA A 210 9.47 -16.76 -7.81
N GLY A 211 10.60 -16.17 -8.28
CA GLY A 211 10.64 -14.90 -8.96
C GLY A 211 10.75 -13.65 -8.08
N LYS A 212 11.37 -13.77 -6.90
CA LYS A 212 11.66 -12.61 -6.04
C LYS A 212 12.51 -11.57 -6.77
N LYS A 213 11.98 -10.35 -6.91
CA LYS A 213 12.57 -9.27 -7.74
C LYS A 213 13.52 -8.33 -6.97
N ILE A 214 13.46 -8.34 -5.64
CA ILE A 214 14.24 -7.43 -4.77
C ILE A 214 15.68 -7.91 -4.64
N THR A 215 16.64 -7.00 -4.80
CA THR A 215 18.08 -7.25 -4.72
C THR A 215 18.74 -6.43 -3.60
N TRP A 216 20.01 -6.72 -3.24
CA TRP A 216 20.77 -5.93 -2.28
C TRP A 216 20.94 -4.45 -2.70
N ARG A 217 20.92 -4.16 -4.02
CA ARG A 217 20.98 -2.79 -4.57
C ARG A 217 19.76 -1.97 -4.19
N ASP A 218 18.59 -2.61 -4.08
CA ASP A 218 17.35 -1.96 -3.66
C ASP A 218 17.43 -1.57 -2.18
N GLY A 219 18.08 -2.39 -1.34
CA GLY A 219 18.37 -2.07 0.06
C GLY A 219 19.27 -0.84 0.19
N VAL A 220 20.34 -0.74 -0.62
CA VAL A 220 21.21 0.45 -0.65
C VAL A 220 20.46 1.68 -1.14
N ALA A 221 19.61 1.51 -2.15
CA ALA A 221 18.76 2.60 -2.63
C ALA A 221 17.75 3.07 -1.56
N ALA A 222 17.18 2.15 -0.79
CA ALA A 222 16.27 2.47 0.31
C ALA A 222 16.97 3.32 1.39
N LEU A 223 18.23 3.01 1.76
CA LEU A 223 19.03 3.85 2.67
C LEU A 223 19.17 5.29 2.16
N TRP A 224 19.47 5.46 0.87
CA TRP A 224 19.53 6.78 0.25
C TRP A 224 18.19 7.50 0.30
N PHE A 225 17.08 6.83 0.02
CA PHE A 225 15.76 7.44 0.05
C PHE A 225 15.31 7.80 1.47
N ILE A 226 15.62 6.97 2.48
CA ILE A 226 15.41 7.30 3.89
C ILE A 226 16.11 8.61 4.25
N PHE A 227 17.38 8.75 3.89
CA PHE A 227 18.15 9.97 4.12
C PHE A 227 17.58 11.17 3.34
N LYS A 228 17.37 11.00 2.03
CA LYS A 228 16.89 12.06 1.14
C LYS A 228 15.59 12.68 1.63
N PHE A 229 14.55 11.87 1.90
CA PHE A 229 13.23 12.39 2.21
C PHE A 229 13.08 12.90 3.64
N ASN A 230 13.95 12.48 4.54
CA ASN A 230 13.91 12.99 5.91
C ASN A 230 14.76 14.27 6.11
N LEU A 231 15.82 14.46 5.33
CA LEU A 231 16.74 15.56 5.54
C LEU A 231 16.81 16.57 4.38
N LEU A 232 16.75 16.12 3.12
CA LEU A 232 16.98 16.96 1.95
C LEU A 232 15.71 17.42 1.24
N ASP A 233 14.70 16.53 1.14
CA ASP A 233 13.43 16.78 0.43
C ASP A 233 12.25 16.64 1.39
N ARG A 234 11.99 17.69 2.15
CA ARG A 234 10.95 17.71 3.18
C ARG A 234 9.68 18.40 2.66
N MET A 235 8.53 17.92 3.14
CA MET A 235 7.25 18.59 2.88
C MET A 235 7.12 19.89 3.71
N PRO A 236 6.44 20.90 3.16
CA PRO A 236 6.18 22.13 3.90
C PRO A 236 5.18 21.87 5.05
N PRO A 237 5.26 22.64 6.16
CA PRO A 237 4.34 22.52 7.28
C PRO A 237 2.85 22.74 6.93
N SER A 238 2.54 23.40 5.82
CA SER A 238 1.18 23.59 5.31
C SER A 238 0.46 22.29 4.96
N GLU A 239 1.22 21.24 4.65
CA GLU A 239 0.67 19.92 4.29
C GLU A 239 0.36 19.03 5.51
N ARG A 240 0.54 19.53 6.73
CA ARG A 240 0.20 18.75 7.94
C ARG A 240 -1.29 18.45 8.00
N VAL A 241 -1.62 17.25 8.44
CA VAL A 241 -3.01 16.85 8.69
C VAL A 241 -3.55 17.67 9.86
N LYS A 242 -4.68 18.35 9.66
CA LYS A 242 -5.31 19.14 10.70
C LYS A 242 -6.18 18.23 11.58
N PRO A 243 -6.20 18.43 12.92
CA PRO A 243 -7.01 17.63 13.83
C PRO A 243 -8.52 17.65 13.50
N SER A 244 -9.04 18.72 12.91
CA SER A 244 -10.44 18.85 12.49
C SER A 244 -10.79 18.02 11.25
N GLU A 245 -9.81 17.70 10.42
CA GLU A 245 -9.97 16.84 9.24
C GLU A 245 -10.02 15.35 9.65
N ALA A 246 -9.72 15.06 10.92
CA ALA A 246 -9.77 13.74 11.53
C ALA A 246 -11.19 13.31 11.95
N SER A 247 -12.22 14.14 11.77
CA SER A 247 -13.60 13.80 12.12
C SER A 247 -14.29 12.99 11.03
N TRP A 248 -13.80 11.80 10.76
CA TRP A 248 -14.59 10.79 10.08
C TRP A 248 -15.56 10.18 11.09
N VAL A 249 -16.81 10.19 10.66
CA VAL A 249 -17.97 9.51 11.23
C VAL A 249 -17.60 8.62 12.42
N ARG A 250 -17.91 9.06 13.63
CA ARG A 250 -18.19 8.10 14.68
C ARG A 250 -19.25 7.20 14.08
N LEU A 251 -18.89 5.96 13.81
CA LEU A 251 -19.87 4.92 13.58
C LEU A 251 -20.74 4.98 14.83
N ASP A 252 -21.93 5.56 14.67
CA ASP A 252 -22.93 5.59 15.71
C ASP A 252 -23.07 4.16 16.23
N ASP A 253 -23.12 3.95 17.54
CA ASP A 253 -23.16 2.68 18.27
C ASP A 253 -24.23 1.66 17.79
N ARG A 254 -24.90 1.93 16.66
CA ARG A 254 -26.05 1.19 16.16
C ARG A 254 -25.74 0.10 15.15
N THR A 255 -24.53 -0.02 14.64
CA THR A 255 -24.19 -1.01 13.59
C THR A 255 -23.30 -2.17 14.03
N VAL A 256 -22.80 -2.18 15.27
CA VAL A 256 -22.07 -3.34 15.81
C VAL A 256 -22.91 -4.03 16.87
N ARG A 257 -24.09 -4.49 16.50
CA ARG A 257 -24.71 -5.61 17.21
C ARG A 257 -24.35 -6.89 16.49
N THR A 258 -23.22 -7.45 16.88
CA THR A 258 -22.90 -8.87 16.66
C THR A 258 -24.07 -9.72 17.10
N LYS A 259 -24.71 -10.40 16.17
CA LYS A 259 -25.53 -11.57 16.51
C LYS A 259 -24.57 -12.63 17.02
N HIS A 260 -24.66 -12.91 18.33
CA HIS A 260 -24.17 -14.15 18.92
C HIS A 260 -24.99 -15.34 18.42
#